data_72547f8ca154f8f3124003a51a75d8a2
#
_entry.id   72547f8ca154f8f3124003a51a75d8a2
#
_cell.length_a   1.000
_cell.length_b   1.000
_cell.length_c   1.000
_cell.angle_alpha   90.00
_cell.angle_beta   90.00
_cell.angle_gamma   90.00
#
_symmetry.space_group_name_H-M   'P 1'
#
loop_
_entity.id
_entity.type
_entity.pdbx_description
1 polymer ?
#
loop_
_entity_poly.entity_id
_entity_poly.type
_entity_poly.pdbx_seq_one_letter_code
_entity_poly.pdbx_strand_id
1 'polypeptide(L)'
;MDLLRRSMTGVFVYALLLPVVFWPFDFHLLQPLLSLYFAGAMLLISILRIVHKVFTVRLYDYSATLWFWIFAILSLSHAIVLSTVFAFSIYDARFTPIIHVSMLAVGGVVSGAMIALIPRIKFALFNMVVLLAPSFVAGLIVADKLAFSLMILVFGCYIAAIGIRSHREYIRSFKIEILLDSQKSELEKLNKMDALTHIYNRGYFNTQFEYQWNTGVRHNIRQTLLLVDIDHFKLINDSYGHLAGDTCLRHIAQLINASVKRKNDLVARFGGEEFALLLDASDGHEAMKIAETIRQSIADCSFKHDDKTFKVTVSIGVASVIPTPKMNSNRLIEAADKALYHAKDEGRDQVVLSTDLA
;
A
#
# COMPACT_ATOMS: atom_id res chain seq x y z
N MET A 1 6.12 -9.09 -5.89
CA MET A 1 6.79 -7.80 -6.19
C MET A 1 8.04 -7.54 -5.32
N ASP A 2 7.99 -7.72 -4.00
CA ASP A 2 9.12 -7.49 -3.08
C ASP A 2 10.39 -8.30 -3.45
N LEU A 3 10.22 -9.59 -3.81
CA LEU A 3 11.31 -10.46 -4.25
C LEU A 3 12.08 -9.90 -5.46
N LEU A 4 11.37 -9.40 -6.46
CA LEU A 4 11.99 -8.82 -7.65
C LEU A 4 12.75 -7.53 -7.30
N ARG A 5 12.11 -6.62 -6.54
CA ARG A 5 12.72 -5.35 -6.12
C ARG A 5 14.04 -5.58 -5.39
N ARG A 6 14.09 -6.54 -4.45
CA ARG A 6 15.29 -6.88 -3.68
C ARG A 6 16.39 -7.52 -4.51
N SER A 7 16.05 -8.31 -5.54
CA SER A 7 17.02 -9.07 -6.34
C SER A 7 17.59 -8.28 -7.52
N MET A 8 17.04 -7.13 -7.88
CA MET A 8 17.46 -6.39 -9.07
C MET A 8 18.78 -5.65 -8.92
N THR A 9 19.12 -5.20 -7.71
CA THR A 9 20.44 -4.59 -7.44
C THR A 9 21.60 -5.52 -7.79
N GLY A 10 21.40 -6.84 -7.62
CA GLY A 10 22.41 -7.84 -7.98
C GLY A 10 22.65 -8.00 -9.48
N VAL A 11 21.70 -7.65 -10.35
CA VAL A 11 21.83 -7.91 -11.81
C VAL A 11 22.99 -7.14 -12.42
N PHE A 12 23.18 -5.89 -12.05
CA PHE A 12 24.32 -5.09 -12.51
C PHE A 12 25.66 -5.60 -11.99
N VAL A 13 25.68 -6.08 -10.74
CA VAL A 13 26.87 -6.70 -10.14
C VAL A 13 27.24 -7.94 -10.91
N TYR A 14 26.29 -8.82 -11.25
CA TYR A 14 26.57 -10.03 -12.02
C TYR A 14 27.15 -9.73 -13.41
N ALA A 15 26.62 -8.72 -14.12
CA ALA A 15 27.09 -8.37 -15.45
C ALA A 15 28.57 -7.95 -15.47
N LEU A 16 29.03 -7.27 -14.39
CA LEU A 16 30.40 -6.75 -14.29
C LEU A 16 31.35 -7.70 -13.56
N LEU A 17 30.84 -8.70 -12.83
CA LEU A 17 31.63 -9.48 -11.89
C LEU A 17 32.77 -10.26 -12.56
N LEU A 18 32.46 -10.99 -13.64
CA LEU A 18 33.48 -11.78 -14.31
C LEU A 18 34.52 -10.92 -15.07
N PRO A 19 34.18 -9.83 -15.76
CA PRO A 19 35.17 -8.87 -16.24
C PRO A 19 36.09 -8.38 -15.13
N VAL A 20 35.58 -8.05 -13.95
CA VAL A 20 36.39 -7.60 -12.79
C VAL A 20 37.24 -8.72 -12.23
N VAL A 21 36.80 -9.98 -12.26
CA VAL A 21 37.59 -11.14 -11.84
C VAL A 21 38.69 -11.46 -12.82
N PHE A 22 38.47 -11.33 -14.12
CA PHE A 22 39.40 -11.77 -15.17
C PHE A 22 40.47 -10.73 -15.52
N TRP A 23 40.12 -9.44 -15.50
CA TRP A 23 40.99 -8.37 -15.98
C TRP A 23 42.28 -8.20 -15.19
N PRO A 24 42.31 -8.17 -13.84
CA PRO A 24 43.51 -7.91 -13.05
C PRO A 24 44.58 -9.02 -13.15
N PHE A 25 44.21 -10.18 -13.65
CA PHE A 25 45.09 -11.36 -13.76
C PHE A 25 45.40 -11.70 -15.22
N ASP A 26 45.12 -10.80 -16.16
CA ASP A 26 45.29 -11.00 -17.59
C ASP A 26 44.63 -12.30 -18.11
N PHE A 27 43.66 -12.84 -17.36
CA PHE A 27 42.98 -14.08 -17.71
C PHE A 27 42.31 -14.01 -19.09
N HIS A 28 41.81 -12.83 -19.46
CA HIS A 28 41.23 -12.54 -20.75
C HIS A 28 42.26 -12.62 -21.91
N LEU A 29 43.54 -12.41 -21.64
CA LEU A 29 44.61 -12.58 -22.61
C LEU A 29 45.13 -14.03 -22.65
N LEU A 30 45.22 -14.67 -21.47
CA LEU A 30 45.72 -16.05 -21.33
C LEU A 30 44.70 -17.07 -21.84
N GLN A 31 43.40 -16.82 -21.64
CA GLN A 31 42.30 -17.71 -21.98
C GLN A 31 41.13 -16.94 -22.64
N PRO A 32 41.32 -16.34 -23.85
CA PRO A 32 40.35 -15.40 -24.45
C PRO A 32 39.01 -16.04 -24.73
N LEU A 33 38.95 -17.26 -25.24
CA LEU A 33 37.71 -17.96 -25.56
C LEU A 33 36.87 -18.28 -24.30
N LEU A 34 37.57 -18.74 -23.22
CA LEU A 34 36.86 -19.05 -21.96
C LEU A 34 36.37 -17.80 -21.28
N SER A 35 37.15 -16.73 -21.28
CA SER A 35 36.78 -15.43 -20.74
C SER A 35 35.56 -14.86 -21.47
N LEU A 36 35.55 -14.90 -22.80
CA LEU A 36 34.45 -14.43 -23.62
C LEU A 36 33.18 -15.27 -23.38
N TYR A 37 33.33 -16.60 -23.28
CA TYR A 37 32.20 -17.50 -23.03
C TYR A 37 31.51 -17.20 -21.68
N PHE A 38 32.28 -17.18 -20.58
CA PHE A 38 31.73 -16.98 -19.25
C PHE A 38 31.21 -15.56 -19.04
N ALA A 39 31.94 -14.53 -19.46
CA ALA A 39 31.48 -13.14 -19.34
C ALA A 39 30.29 -12.87 -20.26
N GLY A 40 30.30 -13.42 -21.48
CA GLY A 40 29.13 -13.30 -22.40
C GLY A 40 27.91 -14.00 -21.88
N ALA A 41 28.03 -15.19 -21.29
CA ALA A 41 26.91 -15.90 -20.65
C ALA A 41 26.31 -15.08 -19.49
N MET A 42 27.16 -14.53 -18.60
CA MET A 42 26.69 -13.67 -17.50
C MET A 42 25.96 -12.42 -18.01
N LEU A 43 26.49 -11.77 -19.04
CA LEU A 43 25.87 -10.59 -19.64
C LEU A 43 24.50 -10.95 -20.26
N LEU A 44 24.43 -12.04 -21.03
CA LEU A 44 23.19 -12.49 -21.65
C LEU A 44 22.11 -12.78 -20.61
N ILE A 45 22.43 -13.51 -19.55
CA ILE A 45 21.49 -13.82 -18.47
C ILE A 45 21.05 -12.52 -17.77
N SER A 46 21.95 -11.57 -17.56
CA SER A 46 21.64 -10.25 -16.98
C SER A 46 20.64 -9.46 -17.85
N ILE A 47 20.82 -9.47 -19.17
CA ILE A 47 19.88 -8.86 -20.12
C ILE A 47 18.51 -9.54 -20.02
N LEU A 48 18.45 -10.88 -20.02
CA LEU A 48 17.20 -11.62 -19.88
C LEU A 48 16.48 -11.31 -18.56
N ARG A 49 17.19 -11.08 -17.46
CA ARG A 49 16.61 -10.64 -16.19
C ARG A 49 16.03 -9.23 -16.27
N ILE A 50 16.68 -8.31 -16.98
CA ILE A 50 16.14 -6.97 -17.22
C ILE A 50 14.85 -7.05 -18.04
N VAL A 51 14.85 -7.85 -19.11
CA VAL A 51 13.65 -8.10 -19.92
C VAL A 51 12.52 -8.68 -19.06
N HIS A 52 12.81 -9.71 -18.26
CA HIS A 52 11.84 -10.29 -17.35
C HIS A 52 11.25 -9.24 -16.38
N LYS A 53 12.06 -8.28 -15.90
CA LYS A 53 11.58 -7.17 -15.06
C LYS A 53 10.59 -6.27 -15.81
N VAL A 54 10.90 -5.90 -17.05
CA VAL A 54 10.04 -5.03 -17.88
C VAL A 54 8.65 -5.66 -18.04
N PHE A 55 8.60 -6.97 -18.26
CA PHE A 55 7.34 -7.69 -18.47
C PHE A 55 6.71 -8.24 -17.18
N THR A 56 7.25 -7.91 -16.00
CA THR A 56 6.84 -8.51 -14.71
C THR A 56 5.36 -8.37 -14.43
N VAL A 57 4.76 -7.18 -14.61
CA VAL A 57 3.33 -6.95 -14.28
C VAL A 57 2.47 -7.85 -15.16
N ARG A 58 2.65 -7.79 -16.48
CA ARG A 58 1.86 -8.59 -17.44
C ARG A 58 2.01 -10.09 -17.18
N LEU A 59 3.23 -10.55 -16.92
CA LEU A 59 3.51 -11.97 -16.71
C LEU A 59 2.96 -12.47 -15.36
N TYR A 60 3.04 -11.65 -14.31
CA TYR A 60 2.50 -11.97 -13.00
C TYR A 60 0.98 -12.04 -13.01
N ASP A 61 0.32 -11.11 -13.70
CA ASP A 61 -1.15 -11.09 -13.87
C ASP A 61 -1.63 -12.30 -14.70
N TYR A 62 -0.84 -12.71 -15.71
CA TYR A 62 -1.14 -13.93 -16.47
C TYR A 62 -0.94 -15.19 -15.64
N SER A 63 0.20 -15.35 -14.95
CA SER A 63 0.49 -16.48 -14.06
C SER A 63 1.64 -16.17 -13.11
N ALA A 64 1.35 -16.02 -11.82
CA ALA A 64 2.34 -15.84 -10.76
C ALA A 64 3.33 -17.01 -10.67
N THR A 65 2.88 -18.23 -10.98
CA THR A 65 3.72 -19.44 -10.98
C THR A 65 4.73 -19.40 -12.12
N LEU A 66 4.30 -19.07 -13.33
CA LEU A 66 5.19 -18.95 -14.50
C LEU A 66 6.22 -17.85 -14.27
N TRP A 67 5.77 -16.68 -13.79
CA TRP A 67 6.67 -15.58 -13.42
C TRP A 67 7.76 -16.02 -12.45
N PHE A 68 7.40 -16.79 -11.41
CA PHE A 68 8.35 -17.28 -10.42
C PHE A 68 9.35 -18.27 -11.01
N TRP A 69 8.91 -19.20 -11.87
CA TRP A 69 9.81 -20.18 -12.48
C TRP A 69 10.82 -19.52 -13.43
N ILE A 70 10.40 -18.52 -14.22
CA ILE A 70 11.34 -17.76 -15.06
C ILE A 70 12.36 -17.03 -14.19
N PHE A 71 11.90 -16.37 -13.12
CA PHE A 71 12.76 -15.72 -12.16
C PHE A 71 13.77 -16.70 -11.53
N ALA A 72 13.34 -17.88 -11.13
CA ALA A 72 14.16 -18.89 -10.50
C ALA A 72 15.20 -19.44 -11.48
N ILE A 73 14.83 -19.79 -12.71
CA ILE A 73 15.74 -20.28 -13.74
C ILE A 73 16.83 -19.24 -14.03
N LEU A 74 16.46 -17.99 -14.26
CA LEU A 74 17.44 -16.92 -14.54
C LEU A 74 18.37 -16.66 -13.34
N SER A 75 17.86 -16.76 -12.10
CA SER A 75 18.69 -16.62 -10.90
C SER A 75 19.68 -17.77 -10.76
N LEU A 76 19.23 -19.00 -10.97
CA LEU A 76 20.07 -20.19 -10.91
C LEU A 76 21.09 -20.24 -12.04
N SER A 77 20.76 -19.76 -13.23
CA SER A 77 21.72 -19.69 -14.35
C SER A 77 22.93 -18.81 -14.02
N HIS A 78 22.74 -17.65 -13.37
CA HIS A 78 23.88 -16.85 -12.86
C HIS A 78 24.70 -17.62 -11.83
N ALA A 79 24.01 -18.29 -10.89
CA ALA A 79 24.67 -19.07 -9.85
C ALA A 79 25.53 -20.21 -10.45
N ILE A 80 25.01 -20.92 -11.45
CA ILE A 80 25.72 -22.00 -12.14
C ILE A 80 26.97 -21.48 -12.84
N VAL A 81 26.87 -20.39 -13.62
CA VAL A 81 28.03 -19.83 -14.34
C VAL A 81 29.12 -19.44 -13.36
N LEU A 82 28.78 -18.70 -12.29
CA LEU A 82 29.76 -18.25 -11.29
C LEU A 82 30.37 -19.42 -10.50
N SER A 83 29.55 -20.38 -10.11
CA SER A 83 29.98 -21.60 -9.42
C SER A 83 30.92 -22.42 -10.27
N THR A 84 30.68 -22.54 -11.57
CA THR A 84 31.53 -23.25 -12.51
C THR A 84 32.92 -22.59 -12.62
N VAL A 85 32.97 -21.25 -12.74
CA VAL A 85 34.26 -20.52 -12.77
C VAL A 85 35.04 -20.75 -11.47
N PHE A 86 34.40 -20.69 -10.32
CA PHE A 86 35.08 -20.92 -9.04
C PHE A 86 35.53 -22.38 -8.88
N ALA A 87 34.71 -23.37 -9.27
CA ALA A 87 35.08 -24.77 -9.22
C ALA A 87 36.30 -25.06 -10.14
N PHE A 88 36.31 -24.50 -11.36
CA PHE A 88 37.47 -24.61 -12.23
C PHE A 88 38.69 -23.92 -11.68
N SER A 89 38.59 -22.82 -10.94
CA SER A 89 39.75 -22.17 -10.32
C SER A 89 40.45 -23.05 -9.26
N ILE A 90 39.71 -24.03 -8.69
CA ILE A 90 40.22 -25.02 -7.76
C ILE A 90 40.78 -26.22 -8.50
N TYR A 91 40.08 -26.69 -9.56
CA TYR A 91 40.35 -27.94 -10.24
C TYR A 91 41.38 -27.83 -11.38
N ASP A 92 41.36 -26.76 -12.19
CA ASP A 92 42.13 -26.59 -13.42
C ASP A 92 43.23 -25.54 -13.23
N ALA A 93 44.46 -25.94 -13.48
CA ALA A 93 45.65 -25.08 -13.34
C ALA A 93 45.54 -23.76 -14.15
N ARG A 94 44.84 -23.75 -15.26
CA ARG A 94 44.62 -22.55 -16.09
C ARG A 94 43.83 -21.45 -15.36
N PHE A 95 42.97 -21.82 -14.44
CA PHE A 95 42.13 -20.90 -13.65
C PHE A 95 42.75 -20.57 -12.28
N THR A 96 43.85 -21.23 -11.86
CA THR A 96 44.46 -21.00 -10.55
C THR A 96 44.77 -19.53 -10.25
N PRO A 97 45.23 -18.67 -11.20
CA PRO A 97 45.48 -17.26 -10.92
C PRO A 97 44.29 -16.48 -10.35
N ILE A 98 43.07 -16.87 -10.70
CA ILE A 98 41.84 -16.18 -10.28
C ILE A 98 41.16 -16.79 -9.05
N ILE A 99 41.76 -17.83 -8.40
CA ILE A 99 41.08 -18.60 -7.32
C ILE A 99 40.63 -17.72 -6.15
N HIS A 100 41.48 -16.83 -5.64
CA HIS A 100 41.17 -16.01 -4.47
C HIS A 100 40.09 -14.96 -4.76
N VAL A 101 40.16 -14.35 -5.94
CA VAL A 101 39.14 -13.35 -6.35
C VAL A 101 37.81 -14.01 -6.67
N SER A 102 37.84 -15.21 -7.29
CA SER A 102 36.63 -16.00 -7.53
C SER A 102 35.97 -16.43 -6.21
N MET A 103 36.77 -16.82 -5.20
CA MET A 103 36.26 -17.15 -3.87
C MET A 103 35.57 -15.93 -3.20
N LEU A 104 36.20 -14.75 -3.27
CA LEU A 104 35.63 -13.50 -2.74
C LEU A 104 34.32 -13.13 -3.48
N ALA A 105 34.34 -13.25 -4.81
CA ALA A 105 33.19 -12.98 -5.66
C ALA A 105 31.98 -13.88 -5.31
N VAL A 106 32.23 -15.21 -5.20
CA VAL A 106 31.17 -16.17 -4.80
C VAL A 106 30.69 -15.89 -3.40
N GLY A 107 31.59 -15.62 -2.44
CA GLY A 107 31.20 -15.28 -1.07
C GLY A 107 30.29 -14.04 -0.99
N GLY A 108 30.62 -12.98 -1.72
CA GLY A 108 29.80 -11.77 -1.81
C GLY A 108 28.45 -12.05 -2.44
N VAL A 109 28.42 -12.83 -3.53
CA VAL A 109 27.16 -13.18 -4.22
C VAL A 109 26.28 -14.08 -3.36
N VAL A 110 26.83 -15.08 -2.67
CA VAL A 110 26.05 -15.95 -1.74
C VAL A 110 25.41 -15.12 -0.65
N SER A 111 26.16 -14.22 -0.03
CA SER A 111 25.67 -13.33 1.04
C SER A 111 24.57 -12.39 0.53
N GLY A 112 24.79 -11.74 -0.61
CA GLY A 112 23.82 -10.85 -1.24
C GLY A 112 22.55 -11.57 -1.70
N ALA A 113 22.70 -12.76 -2.31
CA ALA A 113 21.56 -13.59 -2.73
C ALA A 113 20.73 -14.07 -1.54
N MET A 114 21.38 -14.47 -0.43
CA MET A 114 20.69 -14.86 0.80
C MET A 114 19.78 -13.72 1.30
N ILE A 115 20.28 -12.49 1.37
CA ILE A 115 19.52 -11.31 1.80
C ILE A 115 18.37 -10.99 0.82
N ALA A 116 18.66 -11.02 -0.50
CA ALA A 116 17.67 -10.70 -1.52
C ALA A 116 16.51 -11.72 -1.56
N LEU A 117 16.80 -13.00 -1.27
CA LEU A 117 15.85 -14.10 -1.36
C LEU A 117 15.22 -14.47 -0.01
N ILE A 118 15.43 -13.68 1.06
CA ILE A 118 14.86 -13.90 2.41
C ILE A 118 13.36 -14.25 2.38
N PRO A 119 12.48 -13.62 1.57
CA PRO A 119 11.06 -13.97 1.55
C PRO A 119 10.79 -15.44 1.17
N ARG A 120 11.70 -16.06 0.42
CA ARG A 120 11.62 -17.46 -0.03
C ARG A 120 12.83 -18.26 0.41
N ILE A 121 12.99 -18.46 1.71
CA ILE A 121 14.17 -19.08 2.32
C ILE A 121 14.56 -20.42 1.71
N LYS A 122 13.60 -21.27 1.35
CA LYS A 122 13.87 -22.56 0.70
C LYS A 122 14.62 -22.37 -0.63
N PHE A 123 14.19 -21.39 -1.40
CA PHE A 123 14.85 -21.05 -2.68
C PHE A 123 16.23 -20.40 -2.46
N ALA A 124 16.36 -19.56 -1.42
CA ALA A 124 17.65 -18.96 -1.04
C ALA A 124 18.69 -20.03 -0.66
N LEU A 125 18.30 -21.00 0.17
CA LEU A 125 19.16 -22.11 0.56
C LEU A 125 19.52 -23.01 -0.62
N PHE A 126 18.58 -23.29 -1.51
CA PHE A 126 18.85 -24.06 -2.72
C PHE A 126 19.84 -23.32 -3.65
N ASN A 127 19.66 -22.02 -3.86
CA ASN A 127 20.57 -21.18 -4.64
C ASN A 127 21.98 -21.16 -4.03
N MET A 128 22.09 -21.08 -2.70
CA MET A 128 23.37 -21.18 -1.98
C MET A 128 24.05 -22.52 -2.23
N VAL A 129 23.32 -23.63 -2.18
CA VAL A 129 23.89 -24.96 -2.47
C VAL A 129 24.39 -25.02 -3.91
N VAL A 130 23.65 -24.53 -4.90
CA VAL A 130 24.08 -24.49 -6.31
C VAL A 130 25.37 -23.66 -6.48
N LEU A 131 25.51 -22.55 -5.72
CA LEU A 131 26.72 -21.72 -5.76
C LEU A 131 27.95 -22.39 -5.13
N LEU A 132 27.78 -23.11 -4.03
CA LEU A 132 28.91 -23.60 -3.22
C LEU A 132 29.26 -25.06 -3.48
N ALA A 133 28.31 -25.93 -3.79
CA ALA A 133 28.56 -27.37 -3.89
C ALA A 133 29.59 -27.78 -4.96
N PRO A 134 29.61 -27.21 -6.18
CA PRO A 134 30.63 -27.58 -7.17
C PRO A 134 32.03 -27.30 -6.70
N SER A 135 32.25 -26.13 -6.09
CA SER A 135 33.59 -25.75 -5.56
C SER A 135 33.98 -26.55 -4.32
N PHE A 136 33.01 -26.88 -3.48
CA PHE A 136 33.19 -27.78 -2.34
C PHE A 136 33.69 -29.17 -2.81
N VAL A 137 33.04 -29.75 -3.83
CA VAL A 137 33.41 -31.05 -4.39
C VAL A 137 34.78 -30.97 -5.07
N ALA A 138 35.07 -29.91 -5.83
CA ALA A 138 36.35 -29.70 -6.47
C ALA A 138 37.51 -29.71 -5.44
N GLY A 139 37.36 -29.03 -4.32
CA GLY A 139 38.38 -29.00 -3.26
C GLY A 139 38.55 -30.31 -2.49
N LEU A 140 37.54 -31.21 -2.51
CA LEU A 140 37.68 -32.58 -1.96
C LEU A 140 38.50 -33.50 -2.90
N ILE A 141 38.39 -33.29 -4.22
CA ILE A 141 38.98 -34.15 -5.23
C ILE A 141 40.44 -33.77 -5.49
N VAL A 142 40.76 -32.47 -5.45
CA VAL A 142 42.11 -31.97 -5.77
C VAL A 142 42.99 -32.04 -4.54
N ALA A 143 44.14 -32.73 -4.68
CA ALA A 143 45.14 -32.78 -3.63
C ALA A 143 45.55 -31.38 -3.18
N ASP A 144 45.80 -31.20 -1.88
CA ASP A 144 46.22 -29.93 -1.23
C ASP A 144 45.14 -28.80 -1.24
N LYS A 145 43.91 -29.06 -1.68
CA LYS A 145 42.82 -28.08 -1.71
C LYS A 145 41.71 -28.32 -0.65
N LEU A 146 41.90 -29.30 0.25
CA LEU A 146 40.93 -29.64 1.31
C LEU A 146 40.53 -28.42 2.17
N ALA A 147 41.49 -27.51 2.42
CA ALA A 147 41.27 -26.29 3.18
C ALA A 147 40.15 -25.42 2.57
N PHE A 148 40.05 -25.32 1.22
CA PHE A 148 38.96 -24.59 0.54
C PHE A 148 37.60 -25.23 0.80
N SER A 149 37.50 -26.57 0.74
CA SER A 149 36.25 -27.28 1.05
C SER A 149 35.81 -27.03 2.48
N LEU A 150 36.72 -27.11 3.46
CA LEU A 150 36.40 -26.82 4.85
C LEU A 150 35.91 -25.36 5.04
N MET A 151 36.59 -24.41 4.42
CA MET A 151 36.16 -22.98 4.45
C MET A 151 34.78 -22.79 3.82
N ILE A 152 34.51 -23.40 2.66
CA ILE A 152 33.23 -23.33 1.98
C ILE A 152 32.13 -23.94 2.86
N LEU A 153 32.39 -25.06 3.53
CA LEU A 153 31.43 -25.68 4.44
C LEU A 153 31.07 -24.78 5.63
N VAL A 154 32.11 -24.27 6.33
CA VAL A 154 31.91 -23.37 7.48
C VAL A 154 31.18 -22.11 7.05
N PHE A 155 31.58 -21.48 5.93
CA PHE A 155 30.94 -20.31 5.39
C PHE A 155 29.46 -20.59 5.01
N GLY A 156 29.20 -21.71 4.34
CA GLY A 156 27.85 -22.12 3.96
C GLY A 156 26.94 -22.33 5.19
N CYS A 157 27.44 -23.04 6.22
CA CYS A 157 26.70 -23.21 7.47
C CYS A 157 26.41 -21.88 8.17
N TYR A 158 27.37 -20.96 8.20
CA TYR A 158 27.21 -19.64 8.80
C TYR A 158 26.15 -18.80 8.06
N ILE A 159 26.24 -18.72 6.72
CA ILE A 159 25.27 -18.00 5.91
C ILE A 159 23.86 -18.62 6.00
N ALA A 160 23.75 -19.95 6.03
CA ALA A 160 22.47 -20.64 6.22
C ALA A 160 21.83 -20.28 7.56
N ALA A 161 22.62 -20.30 8.64
CA ALA A 161 22.14 -19.94 9.98
C ALA A 161 21.64 -18.49 10.05
N ILE A 162 22.40 -17.54 9.50
CA ILE A 162 21.99 -16.14 9.40
C ILE A 162 20.72 -16.01 8.54
N GLY A 163 20.68 -16.65 7.37
CA GLY A 163 19.52 -16.60 6.46
C GLY A 163 18.24 -17.09 7.11
N ILE A 164 18.31 -18.23 7.83
CA ILE A 164 17.15 -18.79 8.55
C ILE A 164 16.69 -17.83 9.67
N ARG A 165 17.62 -17.24 10.42
CA ARG A 165 17.30 -16.26 11.46
C ARG A 165 16.65 -15.03 10.86
N SER A 166 17.25 -14.43 9.84
CA SER A 166 16.73 -13.25 9.16
C SER A 166 15.35 -13.50 8.52
N HIS A 167 15.11 -14.71 7.98
CA HIS A 167 13.79 -15.10 7.47
C HIS A 167 12.74 -15.12 8.59
N ARG A 168 13.06 -15.66 9.78
CA ARG A 168 12.14 -15.65 10.92
C ARG A 168 11.81 -14.23 11.36
N GLU A 169 12.81 -13.34 11.41
CA GLU A 169 12.62 -11.93 11.74
C GLU A 169 11.75 -11.21 10.68
N TYR A 170 11.99 -11.47 9.39
CA TYR A 170 11.19 -10.95 8.29
C TYR A 170 9.70 -11.35 8.41
N ILE A 171 9.42 -12.64 8.63
CA ILE A 171 8.06 -13.15 8.78
C ILE A 171 7.40 -12.55 10.04
N ARG A 172 8.16 -12.42 11.15
CA ARG A 172 7.64 -11.81 12.38
C ARG A 172 7.25 -10.34 12.17
N SER A 173 8.11 -9.55 11.53
CA SER A 173 7.84 -8.14 11.24
C SER A 173 6.60 -7.98 10.37
N PHE A 174 6.46 -8.80 9.33
CA PHE A 174 5.29 -8.79 8.45
C PHE A 174 3.99 -9.13 9.18
N LYS A 175 4.02 -10.11 10.10
CA LYS A 175 2.86 -10.46 10.94
C LYS A 175 2.47 -9.32 11.89
N ILE A 176 3.45 -8.65 12.48
CA ILE A 176 3.22 -7.50 13.38
C ILE A 176 2.57 -6.35 12.60
N GLU A 177 3.03 -6.05 11.39
CA GLU A 177 2.47 -5.01 10.54
C GLU A 177 0.98 -5.26 10.24
N ILE A 178 0.63 -6.50 9.82
CA ILE A 178 -0.77 -6.89 9.60
C ILE A 178 -1.61 -6.76 10.88
N LEU A 179 -1.07 -7.17 12.03
CA LEU A 179 -1.78 -7.09 13.31
C LEU A 179 -2.03 -5.63 13.71
N LEU A 180 -1.03 -4.77 13.56
CA LEU A 180 -1.16 -3.35 13.86
C LEU A 180 -2.21 -2.67 12.98
N ASP A 181 -2.25 -3.00 11.68
CA ASP A 181 -3.23 -2.45 10.75
C ASP A 181 -4.65 -2.91 11.11
N SER A 182 -4.82 -4.18 11.48
CA SER A 182 -6.11 -4.70 11.95
C SER A 182 -6.57 -4.05 13.25
N GLN A 183 -5.68 -3.87 14.23
CA GLN A 183 -5.99 -3.20 15.51
C GLN A 183 -6.33 -1.73 15.31
N LYS A 184 -5.61 -1.04 14.41
CA LYS A 184 -5.92 0.35 14.04
C LYS A 184 -7.32 0.46 13.44
N SER A 185 -7.67 -0.42 12.50
CA SER A 185 -9.02 -0.47 11.91
C SER A 185 -10.11 -0.76 12.95
N GLU A 186 -9.83 -1.61 13.93
CA GLU A 186 -10.78 -1.90 15.02
C GLU A 186 -10.96 -0.70 15.96
N LEU A 187 -9.88 -0.01 16.33
CA LEU A 187 -9.94 1.22 17.11
C LEU A 187 -10.71 2.33 16.38
N GLU A 188 -10.52 2.48 15.08
CA GLU A 188 -11.27 3.44 14.25
C GLU A 188 -12.76 3.12 14.25
N LYS A 189 -13.15 1.84 14.22
CA LYS A 189 -14.57 1.41 14.33
C LYS A 189 -15.16 1.66 15.71
N LEU A 190 -14.37 1.55 16.77
CA LEU A 190 -14.79 1.81 18.14
C LEU A 190 -14.91 3.32 18.42
N ASN A 191 -14.14 4.14 17.73
CA ASN A 191 -14.24 5.60 17.84
C ASN A 191 -15.41 6.11 17.02
N LYS A 192 -16.51 6.43 17.68
CA LYS A 192 -17.76 6.89 17.04
C LYS A 192 -17.75 8.38 16.70
N MET A 193 -16.87 9.14 17.32
CA MET A 193 -16.88 10.60 17.27
C MET A 193 -15.79 11.13 16.33
N ASP A 194 -16.06 12.23 15.66
CA ASP A 194 -15.05 13.01 14.97
C ASP A 194 -14.20 13.80 15.98
N ALA A 195 -12.88 13.69 15.86
CA ALA A 195 -11.93 14.26 16.83
C ALA A 195 -11.96 15.79 16.87
N LEU A 196 -12.33 16.47 15.78
CA LEU A 196 -12.37 17.92 15.68
C LEU A 196 -13.71 18.48 16.17
N THR A 197 -14.80 17.93 15.66
CA THR A 197 -16.16 18.50 15.84
C THR A 197 -16.95 17.88 16.99
N HIS A 198 -16.52 16.75 17.54
CA HIS A 198 -17.17 16.00 18.61
C HIS A 198 -18.62 15.58 18.32
N ILE A 199 -19.05 15.56 17.04
CA ILE A 199 -20.22 14.85 16.56
C ILE A 199 -19.81 13.48 16.03
N TYR A 200 -20.76 12.67 15.57
CA TYR A 200 -20.41 11.36 15.03
C TYR A 200 -19.53 11.48 13.78
N ASN A 201 -18.66 10.50 13.56
CA ASN A 201 -17.85 10.40 12.35
C ASN A 201 -18.57 9.63 11.24
N ARG A 202 -18.03 9.71 10.01
CA ARG A 202 -18.57 9.01 8.84
C ARG A 202 -18.70 7.49 9.03
N GLY A 203 -17.77 6.87 9.75
CA GLY A 203 -17.79 5.41 10.00
C GLY A 203 -19.00 4.99 10.82
N TYR A 204 -19.30 5.73 11.89
CA TYR A 204 -20.48 5.50 12.71
C TYR A 204 -21.77 5.84 11.95
N PHE A 205 -21.77 6.94 11.19
CA PHE A 205 -22.90 7.30 10.33
C PHE A 205 -23.26 6.15 9.38
N ASN A 206 -22.32 5.61 8.64
CA ASN A 206 -22.56 4.52 7.70
C ASN A 206 -23.17 3.29 8.39
N THR A 207 -22.65 2.94 9.57
CA THR A 207 -23.18 1.80 10.35
C THR A 207 -24.62 2.02 10.79
N GLN A 208 -24.95 3.22 11.26
CA GLN A 208 -26.31 3.57 11.72
C GLN A 208 -27.27 3.74 10.55
N PHE A 209 -26.79 4.30 9.43
CA PHE A 209 -27.58 4.46 8.21
C PHE A 209 -28.06 3.11 7.67
N GLU A 210 -27.19 2.13 7.55
CA GLU A 210 -27.56 0.78 7.12
C GLU A 210 -28.53 0.10 8.12
N TYR A 211 -28.32 0.30 9.41
CA TYR A 211 -29.24 -0.22 10.44
C TYR A 211 -30.63 0.40 10.31
N GLN A 212 -30.73 1.74 10.23
CA GLN A 212 -32.00 2.45 10.09
C GLN A 212 -32.67 2.15 8.75
N TRP A 213 -31.91 2.04 7.66
CA TRP A 213 -32.40 1.63 6.34
C TRP A 213 -33.12 0.26 6.40
N ASN A 214 -32.44 -0.74 6.95
CA ASN A 214 -33.00 -2.09 7.10
C ASN A 214 -34.24 -2.11 8.02
N THR A 215 -34.25 -1.26 9.03
CA THR A 215 -35.42 -1.08 9.91
C THR A 215 -36.56 -0.41 9.14
N GLY A 216 -36.29 0.60 8.36
CA GLY A 216 -37.22 1.28 7.48
C GLY A 216 -37.87 0.35 6.47
N VAL A 217 -37.07 -0.54 5.85
CA VAL A 217 -37.61 -1.58 4.93
C VAL A 217 -38.58 -2.53 5.64
N ARG A 218 -38.28 -2.98 6.87
CA ARG A 218 -39.11 -3.94 7.61
C ARG A 218 -40.42 -3.34 8.10
N HIS A 219 -40.37 -2.09 8.54
CA HIS A 219 -41.47 -1.44 9.24
C HIS A 219 -42.15 -0.35 8.42
N ASN A 220 -41.77 -0.19 7.15
CA ASN A 220 -42.28 0.84 6.25
C ASN A 220 -42.14 2.26 6.83
N ILE A 221 -40.97 2.51 7.49
CA ILE A 221 -40.62 3.78 8.11
C ILE A 221 -39.82 4.63 7.11
N ARG A 222 -40.26 5.87 6.93
CA ARG A 222 -39.60 6.85 6.08
C ARG A 222 -38.19 7.16 6.58
N GLN A 223 -37.25 7.24 5.66
CA GLN A 223 -35.86 7.63 5.90
C GLN A 223 -35.60 8.95 5.19
N THR A 224 -35.02 9.90 5.91
CA THR A 224 -34.73 11.21 5.37
C THR A 224 -33.30 11.59 5.67
N LEU A 225 -32.55 11.93 4.61
CA LEU A 225 -31.14 12.29 4.66
C LEU A 225 -30.96 13.75 4.24
N LEU A 226 -30.18 14.50 5.02
CA LEU A 226 -29.66 15.79 4.66
C LEU A 226 -28.15 15.70 4.47
N LEU A 227 -27.66 16.23 3.38
CA LEU A 227 -26.23 16.49 3.17
C LEU A 227 -26.01 17.99 3.19
N VAL A 228 -25.08 18.43 4.02
CA VAL A 228 -24.75 19.85 4.25
C VAL A 228 -23.29 20.06 3.89
N ASP A 229 -23.02 21.12 3.14
CA ASP A 229 -21.66 21.48 2.75
C ASP A 229 -21.44 22.99 2.98
N ILE A 230 -20.27 23.33 3.51
CA ILE A 230 -19.92 24.73 3.83
C ILE A 230 -19.49 25.44 2.54
N ASP A 231 -20.24 26.46 2.18
CA ASP A 231 -19.96 27.23 0.99
C ASP A 231 -18.60 27.94 1.08
N HIS A 232 -17.80 27.78 0.03
CA HIS A 232 -16.48 28.43 -0.10
C HIS A 232 -15.50 28.14 1.05
N PHE A 233 -15.58 26.97 1.70
CA PHE A 233 -14.74 26.64 2.86
C PHE A 233 -13.22 26.74 2.57
N LYS A 234 -12.80 26.38 1.36
CA LYS A 234 -11.41 26.57 0.94
C LYS A 234 -10.97 28.02 1.03
N LEU A 235 -11.84 28.96 0.63
CA LEU A 235 -11.55 30.40 0.70
C LEU A 235 -11.37 30.86 2.16
N ILE A 236 -12.12 30.29 3.09
CA ILE A 236 -11.97 30.57 4.53
C ILE A 236 -10.58 30.13 4.99
N ASN A 237 -10.16 28.89 4.65
CA ASN A 237 -8.84 28.40 4.97
C ASN A 237 -7.72 29.23 4.36
N ASP A 238 -7.87 29.61 3.09
CA ASP A 238 -6.87 30.40 2.36
C ASP A 238 -6.76 31.84 2.90
N SER A 239 -7.88 32.43 3.40
CA SER A 239 -7.92 33.83 3.87
C SER A 239 -7.61 34.01 5.36
N TYR A 240 -7.97 33.02 6.19
CA TYR A 240 -7.91 33.11 7.67
C TYR A 240 -7.06 32.01 8.30
N GLY A 241 -6.54 31.06 7.50
CA GLY A 241 -5.75 29.92 7.96
C GLY A 241 -6.57 28.72 8.43
N HIS A 242 -5.92 27.56 8.49
CA HIS A 242 -6.58 26.29 8.85
C HIS A 242 -7.17 26.29 10.27
N LEU A 243 -6.57 27.02 11.23
CA LEU A 243 -7.11 27.10 12.58
C LEU A 243 -8.45 27.84 12.64
N ALA A 244 -8.65 28.85 11.77
CA ALA A 244 -9.95 29.50 11.60
C ALA A 244 -11.00 28.55 10.99
N GLY A 245 -10.60 27.77 9.97
CA GLY A 245 -11.44 26.73 9.39
C GLY A 245 -11.86 25.68 10.40
N ASP A 246 -10.93 25.22 11.24
CA ASP A 246 -11.20 24.25 12.32
C ASP A 246 -12.20 24.82 13.36
N THR A 247 -12.07 26.10 13.69
CA THR A 247 -12.98 26.78 14.61
C THR A 247 -14.37 26.92 13.98
N CYS A 248 -14.44 27.23 12.68
CA CYS A 248 -15.67 27.28 11.90
C CYS A 248 -16.36 25.91 11.90
N LEU A 249 -15.63 24.83 11.60
CA LEU A 249 -16.16 23.44 11.60
C LEU A 249 -16.76 23.05 12.96
N ARG A 250 -16.07 23.35 14.07
CA ARG A 250 -16.59 23.07 15.42
C ARG A 250 -17.91 23.81 15.70
N HIS A 251 -17.95 25.08 15.34
CA HIS A 251 -19.13 25.92 15.60
C HIS A 251 -20.32 25.49 14.75
N ILE A 252 -20.13 25.21 13.46
CA ILE A 252 -21.16 24.70 12.55
C ILE A 252 -21.68 23.35 13.05
N ALA A 253 -20.82 22.43 13.46
CA ALA A 253 -21.20 21.17 14.03
C ALA A 253 -22.12 21.34 15.25
N GLN A 254 -21.82 22.31 16.14
CA GLN A 254 -22.65 22.62 17.30
C GLN A 254 -24.04 23.18 16.91
N LEU A 255 -24.09 24.10 15.92
CA LEU A 255 -25.35 24.66 15.41
C LEU A 255 -26.24 23.59 14.77
N ILE A 256 -25.63 22.71 13.94
CA ILE A 256 -26.33 21.58 13.34
C ILE A 256 -26.87 20.64 14.43
N ASN A 257 -26.03 20.25 15.37
CA ASN A 257 -26.41 19.31 16.44
C ASN A 257 -27.50 19.89 17.36
N ALA A 258 -27.49 21.20 17.59
CA ALA A 258 -28.54 21.88 18.38
C ALA A 258 -29.91 21.94 17.66
N SER A 259 -29.89 21.88 16.32
CA SER A 259 -31.11 21.94 15.50
C SER A 259 -31.87 20.60 15.44
N VAL A 260 -31.23 19.51 15.84
CA VAL A 260 -31.76 18.14 15.81
C VAL A 260 -32.17 17.73 17.22
N LYS A 261 -33.43 17.37 17.43
CA LYS A 261 -33.99 17.21 18.79
C LYS A 261 -34.42 15.77 19.12
N ARG A 262 -34.60 14.91 18.12
CA ARG A 262 -35.09 13.54 18.34
C ARG A 262 -33.93 12.62 18.73
N LYS A 263 -34.22 11.68 19.63
CA LYS A 263 -33.20 10.75 20.16
C LYS A 263 -32.54 9.86 19.08
N ASN A 264 -33.29 9.58 18.02
CA ASN A 264 -32.82 8.68 16.94
C ASN A 264 -32.27 9.45 15.75
N ASP A 265 -32.33 10.79 15.76
CA ASP A 265 -31.71 11.59 14.73
C ASP A 265 -30.18 11.50 14.90
N LEU A 266 -29.46 11.46 13.79
CA LEU A 266 -28.01 11.31 13.75
C LEU A 266 -27.38 12.50 13.05
N VAL A 267 -26.37 13.09 13.64
CA VAL A 267 -25.55 14.14 13.05
C VAL A 267 -24.11 13.67 12.99
N ALA A 268 -23.51 13.72 11.80
CA ALA A 268 -22.16 13.27 11.58
C ALA A 268 -21.36 14.21 10.66
N ARG A 269 -20.07 14.25 10.87
CA ARG A 269 -19.14 14.81 9.88
C ARG A 269 -18.87 13.76 8.83
N PHE A 270 -19.27 14.06 7.59
CA PHE A 270 -19.24 13.11 6.49
C PHE A 270 -17.96 13.20 5.64
N GLY A 271 -17.38 14.39 5.54
CA GLY A 271 -16.16 14.69 4.81
C GLY A 271 -15.37 15.82 5.48
N GLY A 272 -14.51 16.48 4.74
CA GLY A 272 -13.70 17.62 5.22
C GLY A 272 -14.57 18.75 5.78
N GLU A 273 -15.45 19.29 4.93
CA GLU A 273 -16.40 20.36 5.21
C GLU A 273 -17.88 19.93 5.08
N GLU A 274 -18.10 18.61 4.95
CA GLU A 274 -19.42 18.03 4.73
C GLU A 274 -19.97 17.41 6.00
N PHE A 275 -21.28 17.61 6.21
CA PHE A 275 -22.04 17.00 7.30
C PHE A 275 -23.22 16.22 6.75
N ALA A 276 -23.58 15.13 7.43
CA ALA A 276 -24.74 14.32 7.10
C ALA A 276 -25.67 14.21 8.32
N LEU A 277 -26.97 14.38 8.07
CA LEU A 277 -27.99 14.18 9.09
C LEU A 277 -28.98 13.12 8.60
N LEU A 278 -29.22 12.13 9.46
CA LEU A 278 -30.28 11.15 9.24
C LEU A 278 -31.41 11.43 10.22
N LEU A 279 -32.60 11.78 9.69
CA LEU A 279 -33.75 12.13 10.46
C LEU A 279 -34.75 10.96 10.51
N ASP A 280 -35.10 10.53 11.72
CA ASP A 280 -35.98 9.40 11.93
C ASP A 280 -37.45 9.82 11.71
N ALA A 281 -38.15 9.06 10.86
CA ALA A 281 -39.59 9.20 10.57
C ALA A 281 -40.03 10.62 10.12
N SER A 282 -39.10 11.48 9.68
CA SER A 282 -39.45 12.82 9.17
C SER A 282 -39.86 12.76 7.71
N ASP A 283 -40.93 13.48 7.37
CA ASP A 283 -41.27 13.68 5.97
C ASP A 283 -40.44 14.78 5.32
N GLY A 284 -40.53 14.89 3.98
CA GLY A 284 -39.72 15.88 3.23
C GLY A 284 -40.02 17.32 3.65
N HIS A 285 -41.24 17.64 4.07
CA HIS A 285 -41.62 18.98 4.52
C HIS A 285 -41.06 19.34 5.89
N GLU A 286 -41.05 18.40 6.83
CA GLU A 286 -40.44 18.59 8.14
C GLU A 286 -38.94 18.70 8.02
N ALA A 287 -38.32 17.85 7.18
CA ALA A 287 -36.91 17.89 6.90
C ALA A 287 -36.46 19.21 6.27
N MET A 288 -37.24 19.76 5.34
CA MET A 288 -36.98 21.08 4.74
C MET A 288 -36.99 22.19 5.79
N LYS A 289 -37.94 22.16 6.78
CA LYS A 289 -37.97 23.13 7.88
C LYS A 289 -36.71 23.02 8.76
N ILE A 290 -36.28 21.80 9.08
CA ILE A 290 -35.07 21.57 9.86
C ILE A 290 -33.82 22.08 9.07
N ALA A 291 -33.72 21.73 7.79
CA ALA A 291 -32.64 22.16 6.92
C ALA A 291 -32.58 23.70 6.79
N GLU A 292 -33.73 24.37 6.61
CA GLU A 292 -33.78 25.83 6.53
C GLU A 292 -33.41 26.50 7.86
N THR A 293 -33.84 25.90 9.00
CA THR A 293 -33.43 26.37 10.33
C THR A 293 -31.90 26.27 10.50
N ILE A 294 -31.30 25.18 10.06
CA ILE A 294 -29.81 24.98 10.08
C ILE A 294 -29.14 26.05 9.22
N ARG A 295 -29.55 26.18 7.95
CA ARG A 295 -29.00 27.15 7.02
C ARG A 295 -29.05 28.57 7.61
N GLN A 296 -30.21 28.98 8.12
CA GLN A 296 -30.41 30.32 8.65
C GLN A 296 -29.62 30.58 9.92
N SER A 297 -29.56 29.60 10.84
CA SER A 297 -28.75 29.69 12.07
C SER A 297 -27.25 29.87 11.76
N ILE A 298 -26.75 29.22 10.70
CA ILE A 298 -25.36 29.37 10.26
C ILE A 298 -25.15 30.73 9.57
N ALA A 299 -26.02 31.14 8.66
CA ALA A 299 -25.93 32.40 7.94
C ALA A 299 -26.02 33.63 8.86
N ASP A 300 -26.84 33.56 9.93
CA ASP A 300 -26.96 34.62 10.93
C ASP A 300 -25.76 34.68 11.88
N CYS A 301 -25.03 33.57 12.02
CA CYS A 301 -23.87 33.50 12.91
C CYS A 301 -22.69 34.32 12.39
N SER A 302 -22.00 35.00 13.29
CA SER A 302 -20.75 35.68 13.03
C SER A 302 -19.61 34.90 13.63
N PHE A 303 -18.75 34.33 12.78
CA PHE A 303 -17.60 33.57 13.20
C PHE A 303 -16.44 34.50 13.52
N LYS A 304 -15.80 34.31 14.68
CA LYS A 304 -14.66 35.10 15.12
C LYS A 304 -13.40 34.21 15.20
N HIS A 305 -12.32 34.68 14.64
CA HIS A 305 -11.01 34.10 14.83
C HIS A 305 -9.99 35.25 14.93
N ASP A 306 -9.30 35.33 16.06
CA ASP A 306 -8.49 36.49 16.45
C ASP A 306 -9.32 37.79 16.38
N ASP A 307 -8.81 38.83 15.76
CA ASP A 307 -9.48 40.14 15.59
C ASP A 307 -10.38 40.21 14.33
N LYS A 308 -10.55 39.10 13.60
CA LYS A 308 -11.32 39.04 12.36
C LYS A 308 -12.67 38.38 12.59
N THR A 309 -13.68 38.96 11.94
CA THR A 309 -15.06 38.42 11.93
C THR A 309 -15.45 38.13 10.47
N PHE A 310 -16.03 36.97 10.20
CA PHE A 310 -16.50 36.58 8.89
C PHE A 310 -17.84 35.85 8.97
N LYS A 311 -18.57 35.81 7.87
CA LYS A 311 -19.82 35.06 7.72
C LYS A 311 -19.59 33.84 6.85
N VAL A 312 -20.41 32.82 7.08
CA VAL A 312 -20.36 31.56 6.37
C VAL A 312 -21.77 31.14 6.03
N THR A 313 -21.96 30.57 4.86
CA THR A 313 -23.23 29.96 4.45
C THR A 313 -23.05 28.47 4.19
N VAL A 314 -24.14 27.77 4.08
CA VAL A 314 -24.16 26.32 3.76
C VAL A 314 -25.18 26.05 2.67
N SER A 315 -24.86 25.12 1.80
CA SER A 315 -25.78 24.50 0.86
C SER A 315 -26.24 23.16 1.42
N ILE A 316 -27.54 22.84 1.28
CA ILE A 316 -28.12 21.63 1.85
C ILE A 316 -28.96 20.90 0.80
N GLY A 317 -28.63 19.61 0.58
CA GLY A 317 -29.44 18.69 -0.20
C GLY A 317 -30.27 17.77 0.71
N VAL A 318 -31.57 17.67 0.46
CA VAL A 318 -32.52 16.85 1.23
C VAL A 318 -33.07 15.75 0.35
N ALA A 319 -33.07 14.51 0.82
CA ALA A 319 -33.77 13.41 0.17
C ALA A 319 -34.56 12.58 1.18
N SER A 320 -35.76 12.14 0.77
CA SER A 320 -36.68 11.41 1.65
C SER A 320 -37.37 10.30 0.88
N VAL A 321 -37.41 9.10 1.46
CA VAL A 321 -38.03 7.93 0.83
C VAL A 321 -38.56 6.95 1.87
N ILE A 322 -39.59 6.20 1.52
CA ILE A 322 -39.97 4.99 2.23
C ILE A 322 -39.22 3.83 1.55
N PRO A 323 -38.21 3.22 2.20
CA PRO A 323 -37.40 2.22 1.57
C PRO A 323 -38.16 0.91 1.30
N THR A 324 -37.86 0.27 0.17
CA THR A 324 -38.43 -1.03 -0.21
C THR A 324 -37.32 -2.10 -0.31
N PRO A 325 -37.69 -3.41 -0.23
CA PRO A 325 -36.68 -4.49 -0.33
C PRO A 325 -35.90 -4.52 -1.64
N LYS A 326 -36.39 -3.88 -2.71
CA LYS A 326 -35.74 -3.79 -4.02
C LYS A 326 -34.85 -2.55 -4.17
N MET A 327 -34.91 -1.63 -3.22
CA MET A 327 -34.16 -0.36 -3.28
C MET A 327 -32.83 -0.49 -2.54
N ASN A 328 -31.78 0.04 -3.13
CA ASN A 328 -30.47 0.14 -2.49
C ASN A 328 -30.38 1.43 -1.67
N SER A 329 -29.83 1.35 -0.46
CA SER A 329 -29.59 2.49 0.44
C SER A 329 -28.80 3.62 -0.20
N ASN A 330 -27.83 3.31 -1.07
CA ASN A 330 -27.04 4.30 -1.80
C ASN A 330 -27.89 5.27 -2.64
N ARG A 331 -29.07 4.86 -3.11
CA ARG A 331 -29.96 5.74 -3.86
C ARG A 331 -30.43 6.96 -3.07
N LEU A 332 -30.58 6.82 -1.75
CA LEU A 332 -30.94 7.95 -0.90
C LEU A 332 -29.76 8.93 -0.78
N ILE A 333 -28.55 8.42 -0.67
CA ILE A 333 -27.33 9.24 -0.63
C ILE A 333 -27.14 9.97 -1.97
N GLU A 334 -27.25 9.26 -3.10
CA GLU A 334 -27.14 9.84 -4.45
C GLU A 334 -28.19 10.93 -4.70
N ALA A 335 -29.42 10.73 -4.22
CA ALA A 335 -30.49 11.72 -4.36
C ALA A 335 -30.24 12.99 -3.52
N ALA A 336 -29.75 12.83 -2.29
CA ALA A 336 -29.35 13.96 -1.45
C ALA A 336 -28.13 14.71 -2.02
N ASP A 337 -27.14 13.98 -2.55
CA ASP A 337 -25.96 14.55 -3.18
C ASP A 337 -26.29 15.37 -4.43
N LYS A 338 -27.15 14.86 -5.31
CA LYS A 338 -27.66 15.61 -6.47
C LYS A 338 -28.40 16.88 -6.04
N ALA A 339 -29.23 16.80 -5.01
CA ALA A 339 -29.93 17.97 -4.49
C ALA A 339 -28.95 19.01 -3.91
N LEU A 340 -27.92 18.57 -3.21
CA LEU A 340 -26.84 19.44 -2.73
C LEU A 340 -26.06 20.06 -3.89
N TYR A 341 -25.77 19.30 -4.94
CA TYR A 341 -25.13 19.83 -6.14
C TYR A 341 -25.98 20.94 -6.78
N HIS A 342 -27.30 20.74 -6.93
CA HIS A 342 -28.22 21.77 -7.41
C HIS A 342 -28.21 23.02 -6.51
N ALA A 343 -28.23 22.84 -5.19
CA ALA A 343 -28.10 23.95 -4.26
C ALA A 343 -26.83 24.78 -4.48
N LYS A 344 -25.70 24.11 -4.74
CA LYS A 344 -24.42 24.79 -5.03
C LYS A 344 -24.40 25.48 -6.39
N ASP A 345 -25.00 24.87 -7.41
CA ASP A 345 -25.01 25.40 -8.80
C ASP A 345 -25.96 26.57 -8.96
N GLU A 346 -27.11 26.58 -8.28
CA GLU A 346 -28.14 27.62 -8.32
C GLU A 346 -27.84 28.85 -7.44
N GLY A 347 -26.61 28.98 -6.91
CA GLY A 347 -26.17 30.19 -6.21
C GLY A 347 -25.80 30.01 -4.75
N ARG A 348 -25.81 28.77 -4.23
CA ARG A 348 -25.47 28.43 -2.84
C ARG A 348 -26.45 29.03 -1.80
N ASP A 349 -26.09 28.92 -0.49
CA ASP A 349 -26.90 29.43 0.62
C ASP A 349 -28.39 29.10 0.49
N GLN A 350 -28.68 27.82 0.20
CA GLN A 350 -30.06 27.34 -0.02
C GLN A 350 -30.22 25.86 0.29
N VAL A 351 -31.49 25.46 0.42
CA VAL A 351 -31.92 24.08 0.65
C VAL A 351 -32.67 23.59 -0.57
N VAL A 352 -32.31 22.43 -1.09
CA VAL A 352 -32.96 21.78 -2.23
C VAL A 352 -33.48 20.42 -1.82
N LEU A 353 -34.76 20.12 -2.10
CA LEU A 353 -35.37 18.80 -1.92
C LEU A 353 -35.24 18.00 -3.21
N SER A 354 -34.71 16.79 -3.11
CA SER A 354 -34.64 15.87 -4.25
C SER A 354 -36.04 15.43 -4.72
N THR A 355 -36.25 15.47 -6.02
CA THR A 355 -37.45 14.92 -6.69
C THR A 355 -37.23 13.49 -7.22
N ASP A 356 -36.01 12.96 -7.17
CA ASP A 356 -35.61 11.67 -7.78
C ASP A 356 -36.20 10.42 -7.09
N LEU A 357 -36.78 10.56 -5.91
CA LEU A 357 -37.30 9.46 -5.10
C LEU A 357 -38.83 9.57 -4.82
N ALA A 358 -39.51 10.52 -5.51
CA ALA A 358 -40.93 10.74 -5.39
C ALA A 358 -41.77 9.62 -6.06
#